data_1506921c6a0a2d039feabc9fa4c5801b
#
_entry.id   1506921c6a0a2d039feabc9fa4c5801b
#
_cell.length_a   1.000
_cell.length_b   1.000
_cell.length_c   1.000
_cell.angle_alpha   90.00
_cell.angle_beta   90.00
_cell.angle_gamma   90.00
#
_symmetry.space_group_name_H-M   'P 1'
#
loop_
_entity.id
_entity.type
_entity.pdbx_description
1 polymer ?
#
loop_
_entity_poly.entity_id
_entity_poly.type
_entity_poly.pdbx_seq_one_letter_code
_entity_poly.pdbx_strand_id
1 'polypeptide(L)'
;MVIIIIAQDNLDRGLDSVAMGFVLISAAPGTERDVYVEIQKIREVVELHPLFGEYDLIVKLDAPDFNRLGEIVVDRIRKIPGVIDTKTLTGIKF
;
A
#
# COMPACT_ATOMS: atom_id res chain seq x y z
N MET A 1 10.49 -3.07 14.48
CA MET A 1 9.11 -2.59 14.37
C MET A 1 9.11 -1.23 13.70
N VAL A 2 8.32 -1.09 12.69
CA VAL A 2 8.17 0.20 12.01
C VAL A 2 6.90 0.84 12.52
N ILE A 3 7.01 2.03 13.06
CA ILE A 3 5.84 2.80 13.46
C ILE A 3 5.66 3.89 12.41
N ILE A 4 4.54 3.84 11.74
CA ILE A 4 4.20 4.86 10.76
C ILE A 4 3.17 5.77 11.41
N ILE A 5 3.57 7.00 11.63
CA ILE A 5 2.67 8.01 12.18
C ILE A 5 2.07 8.74 10.99
N ILE A 6 0.77 8.63 10.86
CA ILE A 6 0.05 9.23 9.76
C ILE A 6 -0.57 10.52 10.25
N ALA A 7 -0.15 11.62 9.67
CA ALA A 7 -0.74 12.91 10.01
C ALA A 7 -2.17 12.95 9.51
N GLN A 8 -3.00 13.64 10.25
CA GLN A 8 -4.41 13.81 9.92
C GLN A 8 -4.58 14.96 8.96
N ASP A 9 -4.09 14.78 7.76
CA ASP A 9 -4.11 15.85 6.79
C ASP A 9 -5.16 15.68 5.69
N ASN A 10 -5.89 14.58 5.72
CA ASN A 10 -6.92 14.35 4.73
C ASN A 10 -8.31 14.75 5.20
N LEU A 11 -8.37 15.54 6.25
CA LEU A 11 -9.64 16.02 6.77
C LEU A 11 -10.33 16.94 5.80
N ASP A 12 -9.56 17.69 5.06
CA ASP A 12 -10.08 18.69 4.15
C ASP A 12 -10.63 18.09 2.87
N ARG A 13 -10.52 16.80 2.70
CA ARG A 13 -11.20 16.17 1.58
C ARG A 13 -12.71 16.29 1.72
N GLY A 14 -13.19 16.64 2.91
CA GLY A 14 -14.61 16.80 3.16
C GLY A 14 -15.40 15.56 2.87
N LEU A 15 -14.73 14.49 2.70
CA LEU A 15 -15.34 13.25 2.32
C LEU A 15 -15.55 12.40 3.53
N ASP A 16 -16.42 11.48 3.37
CA ASP A 16 -16.61 10.44 4.32
C ASP A 16 -15.31 9.75 4.62
N SER A 17 -15.28 9.02 5.66
CA SER A 17 -14.11 8.30 6.06
C SER A 17 -13.61 7.44 4.92
N VAL A 18 -12.33 7.56 4.64
CA VAL A 18 -11.64 6.77 3.66
C VAL A 18 -10.73 5.84 4.42
N ALA A 19 -10.76 4.57 4.07
CA ALA A 19 -9.81 3.63 4.63
C ALA A 19 -8.46 3.87 3.99
N MET A 20 -7.44 4.06 4.81
CA MET A 20 -6.09 4.27 4.34
C MET A 20 -5.19 3.17 4.89
N GLY A 21 -4.30 2.70 4.07
CA GLY A 21 -3.34 1.71 4.50
C GLY A 21 -2.01 1.88 3.81
N PHE A 22 -0.98 1.39 4.47
CA PHE A 22 0.34 1.24 3.88
C PHE A 22 0.63 -0.23 3.72
N VAL A 23 1.20 -0.60 2.58
CA VAL A 23 1.57 -1.97 2.32
C VAL A 23 3.07 -2.01 2.07
N LEU A 24 3.77 -2.75 2.90
CA LEU A 24 5.18 -3.02 2.71
C LEU A 24 5.30 -4.29 1.89
N ILE A 25 6.09 -4.26 0.84
CA ILE A 25 6.15 -5.33 -0.14
C ILE A 25 7.58 -5.81 -0.31
N SER A 26 7.76 -7.12 -0.25
CA SER A 26 9.00 -7.77 -0.62
C SER A 26 8.82 -8.38 -1.99
N ALA A 27 9.77 -8.14 -2.89
CA ALA A 27 9.76 -8.66 -4.23
C ALA A 27 10.92 -9.62 -4.43
N ALA A 28 10.72 -10.60 -5.29
CA ALA A 28 11.78 -11.53 -5.66
C ALA A 28 12.92 -10.76 -6.32
N PRO A 29 14.18 -11.13 -6.04
CA PRO A 29 15.33 -10.45 -6.63
C PRO A 29 15.20 -10.40 -8.15
N GLY A 30 15.40 -9.20 -8.71
CA GLY A 30 15.29 -8.96 -10.13
C GLY A 30 13.92 -8.60 -10.63
N THR A 31 12.89 -8.69 -9.79
CA THR A 31 11.51 -8.37 -10.20
C THR A 31 11.03 -7.04 -9.64
N GLU A 32 11.84 -6.33 -8.90
CA GLU A 32 11.42 -5.14 -8.18
C GLU A 32 10.80 -4.08 -9.11
N ARG A 33 11.43 -3.86 -10.24
CA ARG A 33 10.93 -2.86 -11.19
C ARG A 33 9.60 -3.30 -11.81
N ASP A 34 9.47 -4.56 -12.15
CA ASP A 34 8.24 -5.07 -12.73
C ASP A 34 7.08 -4.98 -11.75
N VAL A 35 7.36 -5.29 -10.48
CA VAL A 35 6.35 -5.16 -9.42
C VAL A 35 5.95 -3.70 -9.27
N TYR A 36 6.93 -2.78 -9.26
CA TYR A 36 6.67 -1.36 -9.16
C TYR A 36 5.73 -0.89 -10.27
N VAL A 37 6.01 -1.29 -11.51
CA VAL A 37 5.21 -0.88 -12.65
C VAL A 37 3.77 -1.40 -12.52
N GLU A 38 3.60 -2.65 -12.09
CA GLU A 38 2.27 -3.23 -11.95
C GLU A 38 1.47 -2.55 -10.84
N ILE A 39 2.12 -2.19 -9.74
CA ILE A 39 1.44 -1.51 -8.64
C ILE A 39 0.97 -0.12 -9.08
N GLN A 40 1.76 0.57 -9.90
CA GLN A 40 1.36 1.89 -10.39
C GLN A 40 0.04 1.87 -11.16
N LYS A 41 -0.35 0.74 -11.70
CA LYS A 41 -1.59 0.61 -12.47
C LYS A 41 -2.82 0.50 -11.58
N ILE A 42 -2.65 0.29 -10.29
CA ILE A 42 -3.76 0.15 -9.37
C ILE A 42 -4.31 1.53 -9.03
N ARG A 43 -5.60 1.72 -9.28
CA ARG A 43 -6.24 3.02 -9.17
C ARG A 43 -6.18 3.61 -7.77
N GLU A 44 -6.28 2.78 -6.76
CA GLU A 44 -6.31 3.21 -5.36
C GLU A 44 -4.94 3.53 -4.78
N VAL A 45 -3.88 3.34 -5.54
CA VAL A 45 -2.54 3.69 -5.09
C VAL A 45 -2.37 5.20 -5.17
N VAL A 46 -2.06 5.83 -4.04
CA VAL A 46 -1.83 7.27 -3.98
C VAL A 46 -0.36 7.63 -3.80
N GLU A 47 0.43 6.72 -3.26
CA GLU A 47 1.88 6.89 -3.17
C GLU A 47 2.55 5.53 -3.33
N LEU A 48 3.70 5.54 -3.93
CA LEU A 48 4.50 4.34 -4.13
C LEU A 48 5.96 4.73 -4.10
N HIS A 49 6.72 4.11 -3.21
CA HIS A 49 8.14 4.43 -3.04
C HIS A 49 8.95 3.14 -3.01
N PRO A 50 10.03 3.07 -3.80
CA PRO A 50 11.00 2.01 -3.63
C PRO A 50 11.78 2.24 -2.34
N LEU A 51 12.16 1.16 -1.70
CA LEU A 51 12.85 1.18 -0.42
C LEU A 51 14.14 0.39 -0.52
N PHE A 52 15.06 0.72 0.36
CA PHE A 52 16.27 -0.03 0.55
C PHE A 52 16.26 -0.61 1.97
N GLY A 53 16.29 -1.93 2.08
CA GLY A 53 16.28 -2.58 3.38
C GLY A 53 15.43 -3.83 3.37
N GLU A 54 14.71 -4.05 4.46
CA GLU A 54 13.94 -5.29 4.64
C GLU A 54 12.82 -5.46 3.63
N TYR A 55 12.23 -4.36 3.21
CA TYR A 55 11.18 -4.38 2.20
C TYR A 55 11.62 -3.59 0.99
N ASP A 56 11.10 -3.96 -0.17
CA ASP A 56 11.50 -3.37 -1.44
C ASP A 56 10.64 -2.19 -1.85
N LEU A 57 9.38 -2.17 -1.43
CA LEU A 57 8.44 -1.11 -1.79
C LEU A 57 7.52 -0.80 -0.63
N ILE A 58 7.09 0.46 -0.56
CA ILE A 58 5.98 0.85 0.30
C ILE A 58 4.92 1.54 -0.56
N VAL A 59 3.67 1.16 -0.34
CA VAL A 59 2.52 1.64 -1.09
C VAL A 59 1.54 2.27 -0.13
N LYS A 60 1.04 3.44 -0.45
CA LYS A 60 -0.08 4.03 0.26
C LYS A 60 -1.34 3.83 -0.55
N LEU A 61 -2.35 3.25 0.06
CA LEU A 61 -3.64 2.98 -0.57
C LEU A 61 -4.74 3.79 0.11
N ASP A 62 -5.62 4.35 -0.71
CA ASP A 62 -6.88 4.93 -0.24
C ASP A 62 -8.02 4.13 -0.83
N ALA A 63 -8.95 3.69 0.02
CA ALA A 63 -10.10 2.91 -0.40
C ALA A 63 -11.34 3.40 0.33
N PRO A 64 -12.53 3.14 -0.21
CA PRO A 64 -13.77 3.61 0.45
C PRO A 64 -13.97 2.99 1.83
N ASP A 65 -13.50 1.77 2.03
CA ASP A 65 -13.60 1.09 3.32
C ASP A 65 -12.49 0.06 3.45
N PHE A 66 -12.38 -0.53 4.63
CA PHE A 66 -11.31 -1.50 4.91
C PHE A 66 -11.50 -2.82 4.17
N ASN A 67 -12.75 -3.19 3.87
CA ASN A 67 -12.98 -4.39 3.07
C ASN A 67 -12.39 -4.24 1.68
N ARG A 68 -12.61 -3.09 1.05
CA ARG A 68 -12.06 -2.83 -0.27
C ARG A 68 -10.54 -2.77 -0.22
N LEU A 69 -10.00 -2.18 0.84
CA LEU A 69 -8.55 -2.11 1.00
C LEU A 69 -7.95 -3.52 1.06
N GLY A 70 -8.57 -4.39 1.84
CA GLY A 70 -8.14 -5.79 1.91
C GLY A 70 -8.24 -6.52 0.59
N GLU A 71 -9.30 -6.27 -0.18
CA GLU A 71 -9.45 -6.86 -1.51
C GLU A 71 -8.32 -6.43 -2.44
N ILE A 72 -7.95 -5.16 -2.40
CA ILE A 72 -6.86 -4.66 -3.25
C ILE A 72 -5.56 -5.40 -2.92
N VAL A 73 -5.27 -5.56 -1.64
CA VAL A 73 -4.06 -6.26 -1.22
C VAL A 73 -4.09 -7.71 -1.68
N VAL A 74 -5.17 -8.42 -1.39
CA VAL A 74 -5.25 -9.86 -1.64
C VAL A 74 -5.43 -10.15 -3.13
N ASP A 75 -6.31 -9.41 -3.80
CA ASP A 75 -6.70 -9.74 -5.16
C ASP A 75 -5.85 -9.06 -6.22
N ARG A 76 -5.18 -7.98 -5.87
CA ARG A 76 -4.37 -7.23 -6.82
C ARG A 76 -2.88 -7.31 -6.50
N ILE A 77 -2.49 -6.87 -5.32
CA ILE A 77 -1.07 -6.73 -5.00
C ILE A 77 -0.41 -8.11 -4.83
N ARG A 78 -1.00 -8.98 -4.05
CA ARG A 78 -0.39 -10.27 -3.75
C ARG A 78 -0.36 -11.21 -4.96
N LYS A 79 -1.12 -10.90 -6.00
CA LYS A 79 -1.14 -11.70 -7.22
C LYS A 79 -0.15 -11.21 -8.28
N ILE A 80 0.52 -10.11 -8.03
CA ILE A 80 1.53 -9.61 -8.98
C ILE A 80 2.71 -10.58 -8.98
N PRO A 81 3.13 -11.07 -10.15
CA PRO A 81 4.31 -11.93 -10.22
C PRO A 81 5.53 -11.20 -9.66
N GLY A 82 6.22 -11.87 -8.77
CA GLY A 82 7.39 -11.31 -8.11
C GLY A 82 7.14 -10.84 -6.68
N VAL A 83 5.89 -10.63 -6.29
CA VAL A 83 5.58 -10.30 -4.90
C VAL A 83 5.74 -11.57 -4.05
N ILE A 84 6.65 -11.50 -3.07
CA ILE A 84 6.92 -12.63 -2.18
C ILE A 84 6.11 -12.50 -0.91
N ASP A 85 6.06 -11.28 -0.35
CA ASP A 85 5.45 -11.06 0.95
C ASP A 85 4.91 -9.64 1.02
N THR A 86 3.84 -9.47 1.79
CA THR A 86 3.23 -8.17 2.02
C THR A 86 2.92 -8.02 3.49
N LYS A 87 3.04 -6.79 3.99
CA LYS A 87 2.63 -6.45 5.34
C LYS A 87 1.79 -5.18 5.26
N THR A 88 0.55 -5.28 5.69
CA THR A 88 -0.39 -4.17 5.61
C THR A 88 -0.53 -3.50 6.97
N LEU A 89 -0.40 -2.18 6.96
CA LEU A 89 -0.59 -1.34 8.14
C LEU A 89 -1.73 -0.39 7.83
N THR A 90 -2.75 -0.38 8.66
CA THR A 90 -3.90 0.49 8.44
C THR A 90 -3.77 1.75 9.26
N GLY A 91 -4.25 2.85 8.68
CA GLY A 91 -4.29 4.11 9.40
C GLY A 91 -5.40 4.11 10.44
N ILE A 92 -5.17 4.82 11.52
CA ILE A 92 -6.19 5.04 12.53
C ILE A 92 -6.33 6.53 12.78
N LYS A 93 -7.49 6.88 13.31
CA LYS A 93 -7.79 8.25 13.67
C LYS A 93 -7.73 8.38 15.18
N PHE A 94 -6.94 9.29 15.65
CA PHE A 94 -6.90 9.59 17.08
C PHE A 94 -7.93 10.64 17.45
#